data_e126f2ff3624974c7b1337d8d11594a3
#
_entry.id   e126f2ff3624974c7b1337d8d11594a3
#
_cell.length_a   1.000
_cell.length_b   1.000
_cell.length_c   1.000
_cell.angle_alpha   90.00
_cell.angle_beta   90.00
_cell.angle_gamma   90.00
#
_symmetry.space_group_name_H-M   'P 1'
#
loop_
_entity.id
_entity.type
_entity.pdbx_description
1 polymer ?
#
loop_
_entity_poly.entity_id
_entity_poly.type
_entity_poly.pdbx_seq_one_letter_code
_entity_poly.pdbx_strand_id
1 'polypeptide(L)'
;MPPGKRPFNRRLFLAQGLLLAGAGAWTALSSSWYARFFRERIREFGRDIPLAPQRPDPTRWIDRDLTFSWLGHACILVNFKGLRILVDPTLYPRIGVNLGLGTLGPQRLMSPALLPMDLPDIDLVLVTHAHFDHLDAASLASIPGRPAAVMAHATSDLLPRKRYSSVRELRWNESAVIETPRGGVTVRAIEVKHWGARIRRDTWRGYAGFIVERDGRKLLFGGDTAETPLFAEHRRWGPFEAAFMPVGAYNPWIWNHCTPEQAVAMAQAAGAVHFVPLHHQTFRLSNEPFLEPIERTQAALAREPERLALSQIGQTVVLT
;
A
#
# COMPACT_ATOMS: atom_id res chain seq x y z
N MET A 1 15.57 20.12 60.60
CA MET A 1 14.94 19.03 59.80
C MET A 1 14.52 19.62 58.47
N PRO A 2 14.98 19.11 57.34
CA PRO A 2 14.52 19.58 56.00
C PRO A 2 13.12 19.04 55.70
N PRO A 3 12.26 19.81 54.98
CA PRO A 3 10.90 19.40 54.69
C PRO A 3 10.90 18.20 53.71
N GLY A 4 10.15 17.15 54.09
CA GLY A 4 10.01 15.94 53.33
C GLY A 4 9.46 16.13 51.91
N LYS A 5 10.11 15.57 50.91
CA LYS A 5 9.62 15.56 49.52
C LYS A 5 8.31 14.77 49.44
N ARG A 6 7.23 15.40 49.05
CA ARG A 6 5.96 14.70 48.78
C ARG A 6 6.15 13.74 47.60
N PRO A 7 5.64 12.49 47.66
CA PRO A 7 5.78 11.57 46.57
C PRO A 7 5.08 12.08 45.31
N PHE A 8 5.77 12.04 44.17
CA PHE A 8 5.25 12.43 42.87
C PHE A 8 4.13 11.47 42.45
N ASN A 9 2.92 11.96 42.41
CA ASN A 9 1.75 11.16 42.02
C ASN A 9 1.59 11.10 40.49
N ARG A 10 2.13 10.04 39.88
CA ARG A 10 2.09 9.80 38.42
C ARG A 10 0.67 9.82 37.84
N ARG A 11 -0.35 9.35 38.60
CA ARG A 11 -1.75 9.36 38.15
C ARG A 11 -2.32 10.77 38.07
N LEU A 12 -1.98 11.64 39.03
CA LEU A 12 -2.42 13.04 39.05
C LEU A 12 -1.74 13.84 37.92
N PHE A 13 -0.45 13.57 37.66
CA PHE A 13 0.30 14.20 36.55
C PHE A 13 -0.23 13.79 35.19
N LEU A 14 -0.58 12.53 34.99
CA LEU A 14 -1.21 12.05 33.76
C LEU A 14 -2.63 12.62 33.55
N ALA A 15 -3.41 12.72 34.64
CA ALA A 15 -4.75 13.30 34.57
C ALA A 15 -4.71 14.83 34.33
N GLN A 16 -3.78 15.55 34.93
CA GLN A 16 -3.58 16.97 34.67
C GLN A 16 -2.98 17.25 33.28
N GLY A 17 -2.07 16.38 32.79
CA GLY A 17 -1.56 16.41 31.42
C GLY A 17 -2.65 16.20 30.38
N LEU A 18 -3.58 15.29 30.63
CA LEU A 18 -4.74 15.04 29.76
C LEU A 18 -5.75 16.20 29.81
N LEU A 19 -5.99 16.83 30.96
CA LEU A 19 -6.89 17.98 31.09
C LEU A 19 -6.31 19.25 30.47
N LEU A 20 -5.03 19.55 30.65
CA LEU A 20 -4.36 20.70 30.04
C LEU A 20 -4.16 20.51 28.53
N ALA A 21 -3.88 19.30 28.07
CA ALA A 21 -3.90 18.97 26.64
C ALA A 21 -5.32 19.10 26.06
N GLY A 22 -6.36 18.76 26.82
CA GLY A 22 -7.75 18.89 26.40
C GLY A 22 -8.24 20.32 26.28
N ALA A 23 -7.92 21.20 27.22
CA ALA A 23 -8.45 22.56 27.25
C ALA A 23 -7.72 23.57 26.34
N GLY A 24 -6.37 23.47 26.22
CA GLY A 24 -5.59 24.32 25.31
C GLY A 24 -5.65 23.85 23.84
N ALA A 25 -5.83 22.55 23.61
CA ALA A 25 -5.98 21.98 22.28
C ALA A 25 -7.35 22.28 21.65
N TRP A 26 -8.42 22.43 22.45
CA TRP A 26 -9.78 22.58 21.93
C TRP A 26 -10.00 23.86 21.12
N THR A 27 -9.37 24.98 21.50
CA THR A 27 -9.55 26.27 20.83
C THR A 27 -8.66 26.46 19.60
N ALA A 28 -7.48 25.81 19.55
CA ALA A 28 -6.59 25.85 18.37
C ALA A 28 -6.89 24.74 17.35
N LEU A 29 -7.66 23.74 17.73
CA LEU A 29 -7.83 22.50 16.98
C LEU A 29 -9.12 22.45 16.15
N SER A 30 -10.08 23.36 16.33
CA SER A 30 -11.40 23.26 15.66
C SER A 30 -11.36 23.36 14.13
N SER A 31 -10.28 23.91 13.56
CA SER A 31 -10.07 24.05 12.10
C SER A 31 -8.80 23.40 11.57
N SER A 32 -7.96 22.79 12.43
CA SER A 32 -6.68 22.23 12.02
C SER A 32 -6.82 20.79 11.51
N TRP A 33 -5.87 20.37 10.63
CA TRP A 33 -5.74 18.99 10.17
C TRP A 33 -5.72 17.97 11.33
N TYR A 34 -5.06 18.30 12.44
CA TYR A 34 -4.99 17.45 13.63
C TYR A 34 -6.37 17.19 14.26
N ALA A 35 -7.19 18.22 14.38
CA ALA A 35 -8.55 18.04 14.93
C ALA A 35 -9.42 17.16 14.06
N ARG A 36 -9.31 17.31 12.75
CA ARG A 36 -10.00 16.46 11.78
C ARG A 36 -9.54 15.03 11.92
N PHE A 37 -8.22 14.80 11.98
CA PHE A 37 -7.63 13.47 12.18
C PHE A 37 -8.15 12.79 13.45
N PHE A 38 -8.08 13.45 14.61
CA PHE A 38 -8.55 12.88 15.88
C PHE A 38 -10.06 12.65 15.91
N ARG A 39 -10.85 13.57 15.35
CA ARG A 39 -12.31 13.43 15.26
C ARG A 39 -12.72 12.23 14.42
N GLU A 40 -12.02 11.98 13.33
CA GLU A 40 -12.23 10.80 12.51
C GLU A 40 -11.86 9.52 13.27
N ARG A 41 -10.75 9.51 14.02
CA ARG A 41 -10.37 8.35 14.88
C ARG A 41 -11.42 8.04 15.94
N ILE A 42 -12.01 9.09 16.57
CA ILE A 42 -13.10 8.89 17.52
C ILE A 42 -14.34 8.31 16.84
N ARG A 43 -14.69 8.78 15.64
CA ARG A 43 -15.83 8.25 14.85
C ARG A 43 -15.64 6.80 14.40
N GLU A 44 -14.40 6.36 14.28
CA GLU A 44 -14.07 4.97 13.93
C GLU A 44 -14.15 4.02 15.12
N PHE A 45 -14.23 4.54 16.35
CA PHE A 45 -14.30 3.69 17.54
C PHE A 45 -15.64 2.91 17.56
N GLY A 46 -15.54 1.58 17.62
CA GLY A 46 -16.70 0.70 17.58
C GLY A 46 -17.35 0.55 16.20
N ARG A 47 -16.78 1.12 15.13
CA ARG A 47 -17.28 0.91 13.78
C ARG A 47 -16.90 -0.48 13.29
N ASP A 48 -17.91 -1.25 12.85
CA ASP A 48 -17.69 -2.52 12.15
C ASP A 48 -16.98 -2.30 10.81
N ILE A 49 -16.14 -3.26 10.45
CA ILE A 49 -15.45 -3.29 9.15
C ILE A 49 -16.16 -4.35 8.29
N PRO A 50 -16.89 -3.93 7.24
CA PRO A 50 -17.55 -4.86 6.33
C PRO A 50 -16.54 -5.83 5.70
N LEU A 51 -16.98 -7.05 5.42
CA LEU A 51 -16.18 -8.05 4.72
C LEU A 51 -15.92 -7.60 3.28
N ALA A 52 -14.77 -8.00 2.73
CA ALA A 52 -14.48 -7.81 1.31
C ALA A 52 -15.57 -8.49 0.45
N PRO A 53 -15.95 -7.87 -0.69
CA PRO A 53 -17.00 -8.42 -1.56
C PRO A 53 -16.70 -9.81 -2.08
N GLN A 54 -15.42 -10.12 -2.29
CA GLN A 54 -14.96 -11.43 -2.75
C GLN A 54 -13.79 -11.90 -1.89
N ARG A 55 -13.58 -13.22 -1.89
CA ARG A 55 -12.45 -13.86 -1.21
C ARG A 55 -11.73 -14.77 -2.20
N PRO A 56 -10.48 -14.47 -2.57
CA PRO A 56 -9.70 -15.34 -3.44
C PRO A 56 -9.35 -16.66 -2.74
N ASP A 57 -9.18 -17.71 -3.53
CA ASP A 57 -8.66 -18.99 -3.08
C ASP A 57 -7.33 -19.30 -3.78
N PRO A 58 -6.18 -18.87 -3.22
CA PRO A 58 -4.87 -19.07 -3.83
C PRO A 58 -4.46 -20.55 -3.95
N THR A 59 -5.12 -21.46 -3.24
CA THR A 59 -4.85 -22.91 -3.31
C THR A 59 -5.29 -23.52 -4.64
N ARG A 60 -6.22 -22.87 -5.33
CA ARG A 60 -6.73 -23.25 -6.64
C ARG A 60 -6.00 -22.62 -7.81
N TRP A 61 -5.05 -21.74 -7.55
CA TRP A 61 -4.32 -21.06 -8.63
C TRP A 61 -3.36 -22.02 -9.33
N ILE A 62 -3.42 -22.02 -10.65
CA ILE A 62 -2.57 -22.87 -11.48
C ILE A 62 -1.20 -22.20 -11.62
N ASP A 63 -0.13 -22.93 -11.29
CA ASP A 63 1.22 -22.37 -11.25
C ASP A 63 1.72 -21.85 -12.61
N ARG A 64 1.28 -22.43 -13.73
CA ARG A 64 1.68 -21.96 -15.07
C ARG A 64 1.06 -20.63 -15.47
N ASP A 65 -0.02 -20.19 -14.81
CA ASP A 65 -0.76 -19.00 -15.17
C ASP A 65 -0.17 -17.75 -14.50
N LEU A 66 -0.52 -16.59 -15.04
CA LEU A 66 -0.37 -15.30 -14.36
C LEU A 66 -1.71 -14.98 -13.73
N THR A 67 -1.79 -15.11 -12.42
CA THR A 67 -3.02 -14.84 -11.65
C THR A 67 -2.75 -13.78 -10.62
N PHE A 68 -3.67 -12.85 -10.44
CA PHE A 68 -3.56 -11.87 -9.35
C PHE A 68 -4.93 -11.55 -8.72
N SER A 69 -4.88 -11.12 -7.47
CA SER A 69 -6.07 -10.71 -6.72
C SER A 69 -5.78 -9.47 -5.89
N TRP A 70 -6.73 -8.52 -5.91
CA TRP A 70 -6.66 -7.32 -5.10
C TRP A 70 -7.12 -7.59 -3.66
N LEU A 71 -6.19 -7.47 -2.70
CA LEU A 71 -6.49 -7.72 -1.29
C LEU A 71 -6.99 -6.46 -0.55
N GLY A 72 -7.04 -5.34 -1.23
CA GLY A 72 -7.47 -4.02 -0.73
C GLY A 72 -6.31 -3.03 -0.64
N HIS A 73 -6.62 -1.75 -0.79
CA HIS A 73 -5.67 -0.64 -0.89
C HIS A 73 -4.66 -0.86 -2.03
N ALA A 74 -3.36 -0.80 -1.74
CA ALA A 74 -2.29 -1.12 -2.68
C ALA A 74 -1.84 -2.58 -2.62
N CYS A 75 -2.48 -3.42 -1.76
CA CYS A 75 -2.07 -4.80 -1.54
C CYS A 75 -2.59 -5.73 -2.64
N ILE A 76 -1.67 -6.31 -3.40
CA ILE A 76 -1.93 -7.30 -4.46
C ILE A 76 -1.18 -8.59 -4.16
N LEU A 77 -1.88 -9.72 -4.25
CA LEU A 77 -1.28 -11.05 -4.32
C LEU A 77 -1.21 -11.50 -5.77
N VAL A 78 -0.03 -11.90 -6.21
CA VAL A 78 0.23 -12.38 -7.58
C VAL A 78 0.77 -13.79 -7.54
N ASN A 79 0.25 -14.67 -8.38
CA ASN A 79 0.92 -15.86 -8.86
C ASN A 79 1.57 -15.54 -10.19
N PHE A 80 2.88 -15.45 -10.23
CA PHE A 80 3.61 -15.21 -11.45
C PHE A 80 4.30 -16.51 -11.90
N LYS A 81 3.55 -17.35 -12.58
CA LYS A 81 4.01 -18.68 -13.03
C LYS A 81 4.63 -19.49 -11.88
N GLY A 82 3.84 -19.71 -10.84
CA GLY A 82 4.22 -20.47 -9.65
C GLY A 82 4.91 -19.66 -8.55
N LEU A 83 5.47 -18.49 -8.86
CA LEU A 83 6.10 -17.62 -7.87
C LEU A 83 5.04 -16.71 -7.24
N ARG A 84 4.94 -16.71 -5.90
CA ARG A 84 3.97 -15.92 -5.15
C ARG A 84 4.59 -14.59 -4.73
N ILE A 85 4.02 -13.48 -5.24
CA ILE A 85 4.46 -12.11 -4.95
C ILE A 85 3.38 -11.39 -4.18
N LEU A 86 3.77 -10.71 -3.10
CA LEU A 86 2.88 -9.83 -2.34
C LEU A 86 3.41 -8.40 -2.38
N VAL A 87 2.60 -7.47 -2.84
CA VAL A 87 2.96 -6.06 -3.01
C VAL A 87 2.28 -5.22 -1.93
N ASP A 88 3.01 -4.31 -1.31
CA ASP A 88 2.56 -3.32 -0.32
C ASP A 88 1.56 -3.89 0.72
N PRO A 89 1.95 -4.92 1.48
CA PRO A 89 1.02 -5.64 2.35
C PRO A 89 0.53 -4.79 3.51
N THR A 90 -0.79 -4.53 3.52
CA THR A 90 -1.52 -3.88 4.60
C THR A 90 -2.75 -4.72 4.92
N LEU A 91 -2.64 -5.65 5.88
CA LEU A 91 -3.61 -6.72 6.11
C LEU A 91 -4.35 -6.60 7.45
N TYR A 92 -4.02 -5.58 8.25
CA TYR A 92 -4.64 -5.36 9.55
C TYR A 92 -5.76 -4.31 9.51
N PRO A 93 -6.64 -4.28 10.53
CA PRO A 93 -7.76 -3.33 10.60
C PRO A 93 -7.36 -1.86 10.62
N ARG A 94 -6.13 -1.53 11.06
CA ARG A 94 -5.60 -0.16 11.11
C ARG A 94 -4.17 -0.11 10.60
N ILE A 95 -3.86 0.97 9.92
CA ILE A 95 -2.49 1.36 9.56
C ILE A 95 -2.04 2.51 10.46
N GLY A 96 -0.73 2.65 10.68
CA GLY A 96 -0.19 3.77 11.47
C GLY A 96 0.88 3.36 12.47
N VAL A 97 0.93 4.08 13.58
CA VAL A 97 1.93 3.87 14.64
C VAL A 97 1.44 2.83 15.63
N ASN A 98 2.20 1.75 15.79
CA ASN A 98 1.93 0.74 16.82
C ASN A 98 2.42 1.26 18.18
N LEU A 99 1.51 1.34 19.15
CA LEU A 99 1.78 1.80 20.51
C LEU A 99 1.90 0.66 21.52
N GLY A 100 1.98 -0.60 21.08
CA GLY A 100 2.04 -1.80 21.93
C GLY A 100 0.66 -2.28 22.39
N LEU A 101 -0.27 -1.38 22.67
CA LEU A 101 -1.66 -1.68 23.05
C LEU A 101 -2.64 -1.56 21.87
N GLY A 102 -2.14 -1.21 20.69
CA GLY A 102 -2.91 -1.01 19.48
C GLY A 102 -2.22 -0.09 18.48
N THR A 103 -2.80 0.02 17.28
CA THR A 103 -2.31 0.90 16.22
C THR A 103 -3.11 2.19 16.18
N LEU A 104 -2.42 3.33 16.29
CA LEU A 104 -3.00 4.66 16.12
C LEU A 104 -2.89 5.06 14.65
N GLY A 105 -4.03 5.22 14.00
CA GLY A 105 -4.14 5.64 12.60
C GLY A 105 -5.45 5.22 11.95
N PRO A 106 -5.64 5.43 10.65
CA PRO A 106 -6.88 5.15 9.95
C PRO A 106 -7.33 3.69 10.07
N GLN A 107 -8.63 3.50 10.37
CA GLN A 107 -9.28 2.20 10.30
C GLN A 107 -9.73 1.92 8.86
N ARG A 108 -9.63 0.66 8.44
CA ARG A 108 -10.16 0.23 7.14
C ARG A 108 -11.67 0.50 7.03
N LEU A 109 -12.10 0.83 5.85
CA LEU A 109 -13.52 0.92 5.46
C LEU A 109 -14.06 -0.42 4.99
N MET A 110 -13.18 -1.32 4.52
CA MET A 110 -13.45 -2.66 4.05
C MET A 110 -12.36 -3.61 4.54
N SER A 111 -12.69 -4.84 4.95
CA SER A 111 -11.69 -5.83 5.38
C SER A 111 -10.75 -6.20 4.24
N PRO A 112 -9.52 -6.68 4.53
CA PRO A 112 -8.70 -7.30 3.49
C PRO A 112 -9.40 -8.56 3.00
N ALA A 113 -9.20 -8.89 1.71
CA ALA A 113 -9.79 -10.08 1.11
C ALA A 113 -9.19 -11.39 1.67
N LEU A 114 -7.95 -11.35 2.15
CA LEU A 114 -7.29 -12.41 2.90
C LEU A 114 -6.65 -11.84 4.16
N LEU A 115 -6.72 -12.58 5.24
CA LEU A 115 -5.96 -12.33 6.46
C LEU A 115 -4.54 -12.93 6.31
N PRO A 116 -3.57 -12.53 7.13
CA PRO A 116 -2.22 -13.10 7.07
C PRO A 116 -2.18 -14.63 7.14
N MET A 117 -3.07 -15.23 7.94
CA MET A 117 -3.16 -16.70 8.09
C MET A 117 -3.77 -17.42 6.88
N ASP A 118 -4.44 -16.69 5.99
CA ASP A 118 -5.05 -17.23 4.78
C ASP A 118 -4.13 -17.12 3.55
N LEU A 119 -2.99 -16.42 3.70
CA LEU A 119 -2.02 -16.27 2.62
C LEU A 119 -1.29 -17.59 2.37
N PRO A 120 -0.99 -17.93 1.11
CA PRO A 120 -0.03 -18.98 0.80
C PRO A 120 1.39 -18.57 1.24
N ASP A 121 2.34 -19.51 1.21
CA ASP A 121 3.75 -19.15 1.33
C ASP A 121 4.13 -18.14 0.25
N ILE A 122 4.70 -17.02 0.68
CA ILE A 122 5.13 -15.93 -0.20
C ILE A 122 6.61 -16.09 -0.53
N ASP A 123 6.97 -15.95 -1.80
CA ASP A 123 8.34 -16.04 -2.29
C ASP A 123 9.02 -14.66 -2.32
N LEU A 124 8.26 -13.62 -2.68
CA LEU A 124 8.75 -12.25 -2.82
C LEU A 124 7.76 -11.23 -2.27
N VAL A 125 8.26 -10.29 -1.48
CA VAL A 125 7.52 -9.10 -1.06
C VAL A 125 8.11 -7.88 -1.75
N LEU A 126 7.25 -7.05 -2.33
CA LEU A 126 7.61 -5.73 -2.87
C LEU A 126 7.06 -4.65 -1.96
N VAL A 127 7.86 -3.62 -1.66
CA VAL A 127 7.43 -2.45 -0.90
C VAL A 127 7.85 -1.20 -1.65
N THR A 128 6.86 -0.45 -2.14
CA THR A 128 7.08 0.70 -3.01
C THR A 128 7.66 1.91 -2.31
N HIS A 129 7.24 2.15 -1.05
CA HIS A 129 7.74 3.26 -0.23
C HIS A 129 7.35 3.09 1.25
N ALA A 130 7.78 4.03 2.10
CA ALA A 130 7.69 3.88 3.55
C ALA A 130 6.39 4.39 4.19
N HIS A 131 5.40 4.89 3.45
CA HIS A 131 4.13 5.32 4.02
C HIS A 131 3.42 4.18 4.75
N PHE A 132 2.64 4.51 5.79
CA PHE A 132 2.02 3.51 6.67
C PHE A 132 0.99 2.62 5.98
N ASP A 133 0.42 3.08 4.89
CA ASP A 133 -0.57 2.38 4.07
C ASP A 133 0.05 1.51 2.96
N HIS A 134 1.38 1.48 2.84
CA HIS A 134 2.15 0.58 1.98
C HIS A 134 3.12 -0.28 2.77
N LEU A 135 3.86 0.30 3.71
CA LEU A 135 4.77 -0.40 4.60
C LEU A 135 4.13 -0.53 5.98
N ASP A 136 3.25 -1.52 6.17
CA ASP A 136 2.70 -1.86 7.48
C ASP A 136 3.55 -2.92 8.18
N ALA A 137 4.26 -2.51 9.22
CA ALA A 137 5.21 -3.38 9.94
C ALA A 137 4.53 -4.62 10.54
N ALA A 138 3.26 -4.53 10.96
CA ALA A 138 2.52 -5.65 11.51
C ALA A 138 2.22 -6.68 10.41
N SER A 139 1.76 -6.25 9.24
CA SER A 139 1.54 -7.11 8.08
C SER A 139 2.83 -7.78 7.64
N LEU A 140 3.91 -7.00 7.49
CA LEU A 140 5.22 -7.52 7.08
C LEU A 140 5.80 -8.54 8.07
N ALA A 141 5.49 -8.42 9.36
CA ALA A 141 5.92 -9.39 10.38
C ALA A 141 5.11 -10.70 10.37
N SER A 142 3.92 -10.70 9.77
CA SER A 142 2.97 -11.82 9.77
C SER A 142 2.92 -12.62 8.47
N ILE A 143 3.69 -12.24 7.44
CA ILE A 143 3.72 -12.93 6.15
C ILE A 143 4.24 -14.36 6.32
N PRO A 144 3.52 -15.37 5.79
CA PRO A 144 3.94 -16.76 5.84
C PRO A 144 5.23 -17.02 5.04
N GLY A 145 5.96 -18.07 5.44
CA GLY A 145 7.20 -18.46 4.81
C GLY A 145 8.40 -17.59 5.25
N ARG A 146 9.39 -17.55 4.40
CA ARG A 146 10.60 -16.71 4.52
C ARG A 146 10.90 -16.03 3.18
N PRO A 147 10.04 -15.09 2.73
CA PRO A 147 10.18 -14.48 1.41
C PRO A 147 11.47 -13.68 1.27
N ALA A 148 11.91 -13.48 0.03
CA ALA A 148 12.78 -12.35 -0.29
C ALA A 148 11.98 -11.04 -0.21
N ALA A 149 12.65 -9.91 0.01
CA ALA A 149 12.03 -8.59 -0.08
C ALA A 149 12.82 -7.69 -1.04
N VAL A 150 12.10 -6.97 -1.91
CA VAL A 150 12.63 -5.86 -2.67
C VAL A 150 11.89 -4.59 -2.26
N MET A 151 12.64 -3.55 -1.95
CA MET A 151 12.12 -2.33 -1.36
C MET A 151 12.73 -1.10 -2.03
N ALA A 152 12.04 0.02 -1.98
CA ALA A 152 12.61 1.30 -2.35
C ALA A 152 13.82 1.63 -1.43
N HIS A 153 14.78 2.38 -1.97
CA HIS A 153 15.99 2.76 -1.26
C HIS A 153 15.72 3.39 0.11
N ALA A 154 16.57 3.07 1.10
CA ALA A 154 16.51 3.57 2.48
C ALA A 154 15.17 3.30 3.21
N THR A 155 14.57 2.12 3.01
CA THR A 155 13.32 1.70 3.69
C THR A 155 13.47 0.37 4.43
N SER A 156 14.54 -0.38 4.20
CA SER A 156 14.70 -1.74 4.75
C SER A 156 14.97 -1.79 6.27
N ASP A 157 15.33 -0.68 6.88
CA ASP A 157 15.45 -0.54 8.34
C ASP A 157 14.09 -0.67 9.06
N LEU A 158 13.00 -0.46 8.34
CA LEU A 158 11.63 -0.58 8.84
C LEU A 158 11.08 -2.02 8.75
N LEU A 159 11.82 -2.92 8.08
CA LEU A 159 11.42 -4.31 7.87
C LEU A 159 11.84 -5.20 9.06
N PRO A 160 11.02 -6.17 9.49
CA PRO A 160 11.44 -7.20 10.45
C PRO A 160 12.39 -8.22 9.79
N ARG A 161 13.63 -7.82 9.52
CA ARG A 161 14.62 -8.51 8.67
C ARG A 161 14.78 -10.00 8.92
N LYS A 162 14.65 -10.46 10.18
CA LYS A 162 14.80 -11.88 10.54
C LYS A 162 13.73 -12.79 9.93
N ARG A 163 12.63 -12.20 9.47
CA ARG A 163 11.52 -12.91 8.81
C ARG A 163 11.76 -13.15 7.32
N TYR A 164 12.79 -12.55 6.74
CA TYR A 164 13.07 -12.55 5.30
C TYR A 164 14.33 -13.35 4.98
N SER A 165 14.33 -14.05 3.84
CA SER A 165 15.50 -14.80 3.35
C SER A 165 16.58 -13.86 2.85
N SER A 166 16.18 -12.80 2.15
CA SER A 166 17.05 -11.74 1.67
C SER A 166 16.28 -10.41 1.60
N VAL A 167 17.00 -9.30 1.63
CA VAL A 167 16.41 -7.96 1.49
C VAL A 167 17.28 -7.15 0.55
N ARG A 168 16.69 -6.64 -0.51
CA ARG A 168 17.34 -5.78 -1.51
C ARG A 168 16.62 -4.44 -1.60
N GLU A 169 17.37 -3.36 -1.43
CA GLU A 169 16.90 -2.02 -1.78
C GLU A 169 17.32 -1.68 -3.20
N LEU A 170 16.43 -1.03 -3.94
CA LEU A 170 16.70 -0.54 -5.28
C LEU A 170 16.46 0.97 -5.37
N ARG A 171 17.37 1.65 -6.06
CA ARG A 171 17.19 3.02 -6.54
C ARG A 171 16.50 3.00 -7.90
N TRP A 172 15.95 4.11 -8.32
CA TRP A 172 15.36 4.25 -9.66
C TRP A 172 16.31 3.78 -10.75
N ASN A 173 15.77 3.06 -11.71
CA ASN A 173 16.46 2.42 -12.84
C ASN A 173 17.39 1.25 -12.47
N GLU A 174 17.61 0.96 -11.19
CA GLU A 174 18.30 -0.27 -10.78
C GLU A 174 17.41 -1.48 -10.95
N SER A 175 18.02 -2.63 -11.21
CA SER A 175 17.35 -3.93 -11.29
C SER A 175 18.16 -5.00 -10.60
N ALA A 176 17.47 -6.02 -10.10
CA ALA A 176 18.07 -7.20 -9.51
C ALA A 176 17.32 -8.45 -9.92
N VAL A 177 18.04 -9.54 -10.12
CA VAL A 177 17.49 -10.89 -10.18
C VAL A 177 17.35 -11.37 -8.73
N ILE A 178 16.14 -11.80 -8.38
CA ILE A 178 15.83 -12.32 -7.05
C ILE A 178 15.61 -13.83 -7.19
N GLU A 179 16.52 -14.58 -6.61
CA GLU A 179 16.41 -16.03 -6.57
C GLU A 179 15.47 -16.45 -5.42
N THR A 180 14.56 -17.36 -5.75
CA THR A 180 13.61 -17.96 -4.80
C THR A 180 13.59 -19.47 -4.96
N PRO A 181 13.03 -20.22 -3.99
CA PRO A 181 12.87 -21.68 -4.15
C PRO A 181 12.05 -22.08 -5.40
N ARG A 182 11.26 -21.13 -5.93
CA ARG A 182 10.43 -21.35 -7.15
C ARG A 182 11.03 -20.72 -8.41
N GLY A 183 12.33 -20.42 -8.39
CA GLY A 183 13.10 -19.85 -9.51
C GLY A 183 13.26 -18.34 -9.42
N GLY A 184 13.98 -17.78 -10.39
CA GLY A 184 14.35 -16.38 -10.46
C GLY A 184 13.24 -15.49 -11.00
N VAL A 185 13.27 -14.22 -10.57
CA VAL A 185 12.44 -13.13 -11.07
C VAL A 185 13.26 -11.86 -11.12
N THR A 186 13.14 -11.09 -12.20
CA THR A 186 13.80 -9.79 -12.29
C THR A 186 12.87 -8.69 -11.77
N VAL A 187 13.37 -7.88 -10.86
CA VAL A 187 12.67 -6.69 -10.34
C VAL A 187 13.48 -5.46 -10.70
N ARG A 188 12.84 -4.49 -11.35
CA ARG A 188 13.40 -3.17 -11.66
C ARG A 188 12.62 -2.10 -10.92
N ALA A 189 13.31 -1.22 -10.21
CA ALA A 189 12.72 -0.01 -9.67
C ALA A 189 12.63 1.07 -10.75
N ILE A 190 11.49 1.73 -10.84
CA ILE A 190 11.24 2.83 -11.77
C ILE A 190 10.95 4.12 -11.03
N GLU A 191 11.29 5.24 -11.66
CA GLU A 191 10.97 6.57 -11.14
C GLU A 191 9.47 6.84 -11.26
N VAL A 192 8.91 7.43 -10.20
CA VAL A 192 7.54 7.91 -10.12
C VAL A 192 7.54 9.28 -9.44
N LYS A 193 6.43 10.00 -9.48
CA LYS A 193 6.33 11.33 -8.87
C LYS A 193 5.58 11.24 -7.54
N HIS A 194 6.33 11.04 -6.47
CA HIS A 194 5.78 10.90 -5.10
C HIS A 194 6.76 11.45 -4.06
N TRP A 195 6.65 11.02 -2.83
CA TRP A 195 7.57 11.28 -1.73
C TRP A 195 7.66 10.06 -0.80
N GLY A 196 8.79 9.89 -0.09
CA GLY A 196 9.07 8.64 0.63
C GLY A 196 9.06 8.74 2.15
N ALA A 197 8.92 9.94 2.74
CA ALA A 197 9.02 10.11 4.18
C ALA A 197 7.90 9.41 4.95
N ARG A 198 8.24 8.50 5.89
CA ARG A 198 7.26 7.87 6.78
C ARG A 198 6.82 8.81 7.89
N ILE A 199 7.77 9.62 8.38
CA ILE A 199 7.53 10.69 9.35
C ILE A 199 8.09 12.00 8.79
N ARG A 200 7.71 13.11 9.35
CA ARG A 200 8.08 14.44 8.82
C ARG A 200 9.58 14.69 8.67
N ARG A 201 10.43 13.90 9.34
CA ARG A 201 11.89 14.12 9.40
C ARG A 201 12.71 13.20 8.52
N ASP A 202 12.18 12.09 8.04
CA ASP A 202 12.93 11.07 7.29
C ASP A 202 12.72 11.19 5.77
N THR A 203 12.91 12.41 5.26
CA THR A 203 12.72 12.78 3.85
C THR A 203 13.73 12.15 2.89
N TRP A 204 14.76 11.48 3.40
CA TRP A 204 15.76 10.75 2.60
C TRP A 204 15.28 9.38 2.11
N ARG A 205 14.13 8.90 2.59
CA ARG A 205 13.59 7.60 2.18
C ARG A 205 13.15 7.64 0.73
N GLY A 206 13.55 6.61 -0.01
CA GLY A 206 13.17 6.44 -1.40
C GLY A 206 11.71 6.01 -1.56
N TYR A 207 11.25 6.13 -2.78
CA TYR A 207 9.98 5.64 -3.28
C TYR A 207 10.19 5.19 -4.73
N ALA A 208 9.42 4.21 -5.19
CA ALA A 208 9.57 3.65 -6.53
C ALA A 208 8.28 2.94 -6.96
N GLY A 209 8.05 2.90 -8.26
CA GLY A 209 7.29 1.82 -8.85
C GLY A 209 8.19 0.64 -9.14
N PHE A 210 7.61 -0.50 -9.50
CA PHE A 210 8.39 -1.70 -9.87
C PHE A 210 7.90 -2.30 -11.18
N ILE A 211 8.85 -2.75 -11.99
CA ILE A 211 8.60 -3.69 -13.09
C ILE A 211 9.08 -5.05 -12.62
N VAL A 212 8.21 -6.05 -12.74
CA VAL A 212 8.52 -7.44 -12.42
C VAL A 212 8.47 -8.25 -13.70
N GLU A 213 9.56 -8.96 -13.99
CA GLU A 213 9.70 -9.75 -15.21
C GLU A 213 10.04 -11.21 -14.90
N ARG A 214 9.28 -12.14 -15.48
CA ARG A 214 9.53 -13.57 -15.43
C ARG A 214 9.08 -14.23 -16.73
N ASP A 215 9.94 -15.08 -17.30
CA ASP A 215 9.67 -15.83 -18.54
C ASP A 215 9.12 -14.95 -19.68
N GLY A 216 9.68 -13.77 -19.85
CA GLY A 216 9.31 -12.81 -20.90
C GLY A 216 8.02 -12.03 -20.65
N ARG A 217 7.23 -12.36 -19.62
CA ARG A 217 6.03 -11.60 -19.22
C ARG A 217 6.41 -10.52 -18.21
N LYS A 218 5.69 -9.40 -18.21
CA LYS A 218 6.01 -8.24 -17.37
C LYS A 218 4.79 -7.63 -16.73
N LEU A 219 4.92 -7.24 -15.47
CA LEU A 219 3.94 -6.48 -14.70
C LEU A 219 4.53 -5.13 -14.30
N LEU A 220 3.72 -4.09 -14.35
CA LEU A 220 4.07 -2.72 -13.93
C LEU A 220 3.29 -2.36 -12.68
N PHE A 221 3.97 -2.12 -11.57
CA PHE A 221 3.42 -1.59 -10.32
C PHE A 221 3.81 -0.13 -10.20
N GLY A 222 2.85 0.79 -10.29
CA GLY A 222 3.11 2.23 -10.24
C GLY A 222 3.53 2.71 -8.86
N GLY A 223 3.14 1.98 -7.77
CA GLY A 223 3.19 2.55 -6.43
C GLY A 223 2.31 3.79 -6.36
N ASP A 224 2.59 4.70 -5.45
CA ASP A 224 1.93 6.00 -5.44
C ASP A 224 2.64 6.98 -6.37
N THR A 225 1.87 7.72 -7.14
CA THR A 225 2.40 8.71 -8.09
C THR A 225 1.38 9.81 -8.41
N ALA A 226 1.85 11.04 -8.57
CA ALA A 226 1.12 12.07 -9.28
C ALA A 226 1.24 11.85 -10.79
N GLU A 227 0.48 12.60 -11.57
CA GLU A 227 0.62 12.64 -13.02
C GLU A 227 2.05 13.01 -13.42
N THR A 228 2.62 12.24 -14.35
CA THR A 228 3.99 12.42 -14.81
C THR A 228 4.20 11.80 -16.20
N PRO A 229 5.04 12.38 -17.07
CA PRO A 229 5.37 11.80 -18.36
C PRO A 229 6.27 10.55 -18.28
N LEU A 230 6.84 10.23 -17.12
CA LEU A 230 7.77 9.12 -16.92
C LEU A 230 7.19 7.77 -17.38
N PHE A 231 5.88 7.56 -17.27
CA PHE A 231 5.25 6.32 -17.70
C PHE A 231 5.35 6.10 -19.23
N ALA A 232 5.35 7.15 -20.03
CA ALA A 232 5.65 7.05 -21.46
C ALA A 232 7.11 6.59 -21.71
N GLU A 233 8.04 7.03 -20.89
CA GLU A 233 9.43 6.58 -20.96
C GLU A 233 9.60 5.13 -20.52
N HIS A 234 8.81 4.68 -19.54
CA HIS A 234 8.83 3.29 -19.05
C HIS A 234 8.34 2.30 -20.10
N ARG A 235 7.66 2.74 -21.17
CA ARG A 235 7.27 1.91 -22.32
C ARG A 235 8.45 1.14 -22.93
N ARG A 236 9.65 1.67 -22.85
CA ARG A 236 10.89 0.98 -23.32
C ARG A 236 11.14 -0.37 -22.63
N TRP A 237 10.56 -0.56 -21.44
CA TRP A 237 10.67 -1.80 -20.67
C TRP A 237 9.53 -2.78 -20.92
N GLY A 238 8.44 -2.34 -21.60
CA GLY A 238 7.26 -3.14 -21.93
C GLY A 238 7.50 -4.17 -23.04
N PRO A 239 6.46 -4.75 -23.58
CA PRO A 239 5.06 -4.55 -23.20
C PRO A 239 4.74 -5.08 -21.81
N PHE A 240 3.69 -4.54 -21.16
CA PHE A 240 3.23 -4.98 -19.85
C PHE A 240 1.87 -5.69 -19.96
N GLU A 241 1.74 -6.86 -19.35
CA GLU A 241 0.46 -7.58 -19.25
C GLU A 241 -0.58 -6.77 -18.49
N ALA A 242 -0.16 -6.16 -17.38
CA ALA A 242 -1.00 -5.30 -16.57
C ALA A 242 -0.19 -4.17 -15.91
N ALA A 243 -0.84 -3.00 -15.74
CA ALA A 243 -0.36 -1.90 -14.92
C ALA A 243 -1.26 -1.74 -13.70
N PHE A 244 -0.67 -1.83 -12.52
CA PHE A 244 -1.29 -1.63 -11.21
C PHE A 244 -1.05 -0.18 -10.80
N MET A 245 -2.10 0.65 -10.85
CA MET A 245 -1.98 2.09 -10.73
C MET A 245 -2.87 2.66 -9.62
N PRO A 246 -2.40 3.67 -8.86
CA PRO A 246 -3.20 4.32 -7.84
C PRO A 246 -4.29 5.17 -8.51
N VAL A 247 -5.52 5.11 -7.99
CA VAL A 247 -6.65 5.90 -8.48
C VAL A 247 -7.34 6.69 -7.36
N GLY A 248 -6.80 6.69 -6.16
CA GLY A 248 -7.34 7.37 -4.98
C GLY A 248 -6.39 8.38 -4.37
N ALA A 249 -6.83 9.02 -3.30
CA ALA A 249 -6.09 10.03 -2.52
C ALA A 249 -5.72 11.31 -3.30
N TYR A 250 -6.42 11.65 -4.38
CA TYR A 250 -6.12 12.84 -5.18
C TYR A 250 -6.74 14.14 -4.62
N ASN A 251 -7.74 14.08 -3.76
CA ASN A 251 -8.39 15.28 -3.20
C ASN A 251 -8.08 15.42 -1.70
N PRO A 252 -7.20 16.31 -1.24
CA PRO A 252 -6.55 17.40 -2.00
C PRO A 252 -5.11 17.09 -2.48
N TRP A 253 -4.65 15.82 -2.41
CA TRP A 253 -3.24 15.46 -2.55
C TRP A 253 -2.77 15.27 -3.99
N ILE A 254 -3.38 16.00 -4.95
CA ILE A 254 -3.11 15.88 -6.40
C ILE A 254 -1.63 16.07 -6.79
N TRP A 255 -0.83 16.72 -5.95
CA TRP A 255 0.61 16.92 -6.20
C TRP A 255 1.44 15.65 -6.02
N ASN A 256 0.89 14.67 -5.28
CA ASN A 256 1.55 13.40 -4.96
C ASN A 256 0.73 12.19 -5.42
N HIS A 257 -0.52 12.39 -5.85
CA HIS A 257 -1.43 11.38 -6.36
C HIS A 257 -2.05 11.84 -7.68
N CYS A 258 -2.64 10.93 -8.44
CA CYS A 258 -3.28 11.23 -9.71
C CYS A 258 -4.77 10.91 -9.68
N THR A 259 -5.52 11.55 -10.57
CA THR A 259 -6.93 11.19 -10.80
C THR A 259 -7.02 9.85 -11.54
N PRO A 260 -8.17 9.17 -11.50
CA PRO A 260 -8.38 7.92 -12.24
C PRO A 260 -8.07 8.06 -13.73
N GLU A 261 -8.48 9.16 -14.37
CA GLU A 261 -8.22 9.42 -15.79
C GLU A 261 -6.73 9.57 -16.10
N GLN A 262 -5.99 10.26 -15.21
CA GLN A 262 -4.54 10.41 -15.32
C GLN A 262 -3.84 9.06 -15.14
N ALA A 263 -4.29 8.23 -14.20
CA ALA A 263 -3.76 6.89 -13.99
C ALA A 263 -3.95 6.00 -15.22
N VAL A 264 -5.16 6.01 -15.81
CA VAL A 264 -5.46 5.31 -17.07
C VAL A 264 -4.56 5.79 -18.19
N ALA A 265 -4.44 7.11 -18.38
CA ALA A 265 -3.59 7.69 -19.42
C ALA A 265 -2.12 7.30 -19.26
N MET A 266 -1.59 7.30 -18.02
CA MET A 266 -0.22 6.88 -17.73
C MET A 266 0.00 5.39 -18.03
N ALA A 267 -0.94 4.51 -17.67
CA ALA A 267 -0.85 3.09 -17.97
C ALA A 267 -0.89 2.82 -19.48
N GLN A 268 -1.73 3.56 -20.22
CA GLN A 268 -1.78 3.50 -21.70
C GLN A 268 -0.46 3.99 -22.32
N ALA A 269 0.09 5.10 -21.82
CA ALA A 269 1.36 5.64 -22.29
C ALA A 269 2.51 4.64 -22.06
N ALA A 270 2.49 3.91 -20.95
CA ALA A 270 3.44 2.82 -20.67
C ALA A 270 3.26 1.60 -21.58
N GLY A 271 2.13 1.46 -22.27
CA GLY A 271 1.85 0.34 -23.15
C GLY A 271 1.35 -0.92 -22.42
N ALA A 272 0.66 -0.75 -21.29
CA ALA A 272 0.04 -1.87 -20.57
C ALA A 272 -1.23 -2.33 -21.28
N VAL A 273 -1.45 -3.66 -21.33
CA VAL A 273 -2.64 -4.27 -21.90
C VAL A 273 -3.83 -4.11 -20.95
N HIS A 274 -3.66 -4.52 -19.69
CA HIS A 274 -4.70 -4.41 -18.68
C HIS A 274 -4.41 -3.31 -17.67
N PHE A 275 -5.47 -2.69 -17.16
CA PHE A 275 -5.44 -1.70 -16.10
C PHE A 275 -5.99 -2.27 -14.80
N VAL A 276 -5.26 -2.11 -13.70
CA VAL A 276 -5.65 -2.57 -12.36
C VAL A 276 -5.68 -1.37 -11.42
N PRO A 277 -6.86 -0.85 -11.06
CA PRO A 277 -6.98 0.28 -10.13
C PRO A 277 -6.66 -0.14 -8.70
N LEU A 278 -5.82 0.61 -8.02
CA LEU A 278 -5.44 0.41 -6.63
C LEU A 278 -5.63 1.70 -5.82
N HIS A 279 -5.33 1.63 -4.51
CA HIS A 279 -5.28 2.78 -3.62
C HIS A 279 -6.65 3.47 -3.40
N HIS A 280 -7.74 2.69 -3.40
CA HIS A 280 -9.11 3.16 -3.15
C HIS A 280 -9.90 2.18 -2.28
N GLN A 281 -11.12 2.56 -1.86
CA GLN A 281 -12.10 1.72 -1.15
C GLN A 281 -11.60 1.06 0.15
N THR A 282 -10.45 1.44 0.68
CA THR A 282 -9.87 0.74 1.84
C THR A 282 -9.67 1.65 3.05
N PHE A 283 -8.99 2.77 2.89
CA PHE A 283 -8.75 3.74 3.97
C PHE A 283 -9.25 5.11 3.55
N ARG A 284 -9.78 5.86 4.51
CA ARG A 284 -10.12 7.27 4.28
C ARG A 284 -8.87 8.13 4.45
N LEU A 285 -8.13 8.34 3.39
CA LEU A 285 -6.91 9.16 3.34
C LEU A 285 -7.14 10.54 2.72
N SER A 286 -8.31 10.77 2.14
CA SER A 286 -8.64 11.91 1.29
C SER A 286 -10.13 12.24 1.34
N ASN A 287 -10.59 13.16 0.51
CA ASN A 287 -11.96 13.72 0.55
C ASN A 287 -12.89 13.19 -0.52
N GLU A 288 -12.38 12.51 -1.55
CA GLU A 288 -13.23 11.95 -2.59
C GLU A 288 -14.22 10.92 -2.02
N PRO A 289 -15.43 10.83 -2.57
CA PRO A 289 -16.41 9.80 -2.22
C PRO A 289 -15.85 8.38 -2.41
N PHE A 290 -16.32 7.43 -1.59
CA PHE A 290 -15.80 6.06 -1.52
C PHE A 290 -15.77 5.33 -2.87
N LEU A 291 -16.79 5.51 -3.72
CA LEU A 291 -16.90 4.84 -5.01
C LEU A 291 -16.40 5.70 -6.19
N GLU A 292 -16.24 7.00 -6.00
CA GLU A 292 -15.84 7.91 -7.09
C GLU A 292 -14.58 7.44 -7.85
N PRO A 293 -13.50 6.97 -7.20
CA PRO A 293 -12.31 6.53 -7.93
C PRO A 293 -12.59 5.40 -8.93
N ILE A 294 -13.38 4.39 -8.54
CA ILE A 294 -13.68 3.27 -9.44
C ILE A 294 -14.71 3.66 -10.51
N GLU A 295 -15.71 4.48 -10.19
CA GLU A 295 -16.69 4.99 -11.17
C GLU A 295 -16.01 5.82 -12.25
N ARG A 296 -15.09 6.72 -11.87
CA ARG A 296 -14.28 7.50 -12.81
C ARG A 296 -13.33 6.64 -13.63
N THR A 297 -12.73 5.59 -13.03
CA THR A 297 -11.91 4.62 -13.77
C THR A 297 -12.73 3.91 -14.85
N GLN A 298 -13.93 3.45 -14.52
CA GLN A 298 -14.85 2.81 -15.46
C GLN A 298 -15.26 3.77 -16.57
N ALA A 299 -15.56 5.01 -16.24
CA ALA A 299 -15.89 6.04 -17.23
C ALA A 299 -14.70 6.34 -18.16
N ALA A 300 -13.46 6.42 -17.63
CA ALA A 300 -12.26 6.64 -18.43
C ALA A 300 -11.96 5.49 -19.39
N LEU A 301 -12.36 4.26 -19.04
CA LEU A 301 -12.20 3.04 -19.86
C LEU A 301 -13.49 2.67 -20.61
N ALA A 302 -14.50 3.51 -20.68
CA ALA A 302 -15.80 3.15 -21.27
C ALA A 302 -15.74 2.71 -22.74
N ARG A 303 -14.70 3.10 -23.49
CA ARG A 303 -14.47 2.68 -24.89
C ARG A 303 -13.69 1.37 -25.01
N GLU A 304 -12.99 0.96 -23.96
CA GLU A 304 -12.12 -0.23 -23.88
C GLU A 304 -12.33 -0.94 -22.52
N PRO A 305 -13.59 -1.31 -22.17
CA PRO A 305 -13.92 -1.82 -20.82
C PRO A 305 -13.19 -3.13 -20.47
N GLU A 306 -12.78 -3.91 -21.48
CA GLU A 306 -12.01 -5.14 -21.33
C GLU A 306 -10.60 -4.91 -20.77
N ARG A 307 -10.11 -3.67 -20.81
CA ARG A 307 -8.83 -3.31 -20.20
C ARG A 307 -8.92 -3.21 -18.68
N LEU A 308 -10.10 -2.97 -18.12
CA LEU A 308 -10.29 -2.96 -16.67
C LEU A 308 -10.26 -4.39 -16.14
N ALA A 309 -9.13 -4.81 -15.59
CA ALA A 309 -8.95 -6.19 -15.17
C ALA A 309 -9.75 -6.54 -13.92
N LEU A 310 -9.90 -5.62 -12.96
CA LEU A 310 -10.69 -5.82 -11.75
C LEU A 310 -11.27 -4.50 -11.23
N SER A 311 -12.32 -4.59 -10.39
CA SER A 311 -13.01 -3.43 -9.81
C SER A 311 -13.42 -3.61 -8.35
N GLN A 312 -13.25 -4.80 -7.80
CA GLN A 312 -13.70 -5.14 -6.44
C GLN A 312 -12.59 -5.79 -5.62
N ILE A 313 -12.55 -5.48 -4.31
CA ILE A 313 -11.64 -6.14 -3.36
C ILE A 313 -11.96 -7.65 -3.33
N GLY A 314 -10.92 -8.47 -3.45
CA GLY A 314 -10.99 -9.93 -3.49
C GLY A 314 -11.22 -10.52 -4.87
N GLN A 315 -11.52 -9.71 -5.88
CA GLN A 315 -11.63 -10.19 -7.26
C GLN A 315 -10.29 -10.77 -7.74
N THR A 316 -10.38 -11.89 -8.45
CA THR A 316 -9.23 -12.61 -9.01
C THR A 316 -9.29 -12.58 -10.53
N VAL A 317 -8.14 -12.35 -11.15
CA VAL A 317 -7.96 -12.34 -12.60
C VAL A 317 -6.91 -13.37 -12.98
N VAL A 318 -7.17 -14.12 -14.05
CA VAL A 318 -6.24 -15.06 -14.65
C VAL A 318 -5.93 -14.59 -16.07
N LEU A 319 -4.65 -14.37 -16.35
CA LEU A 319 -4.13 -14.05 -17.67
C LEU A 319 -3.36 -15.28 -18.18
N THR A 320 -3.95 -16.00 -19.10
CA THR A 320 -3.39 -17.24 -19.71
C THR A 320 -2.31 -16.95 -20.74
#